data_0e990e9aef2cfbdc3099df8f133bd93a
#
_entry.id   0e990e9aef2cfbdc3099df8f133bd93a
#
_cell.length_a   1.000
_cell.length_b   1.000
_cell.length_c   1.000
_cell.angle_alpha   90.00
_cell.angle_beta   90.00
_cell.angle_gamma   90.00
#
_symmetry.space_group_name_H-M   'P 1'
#
loop_
_entity.id
_entity.type
_entity.pdbx_description
1 polymer ?
#
loop_
_entity_poly.entity_id
_entity_poly.type
_entity_poly.pdbx_seq_one_letter_code
_entity_poly.pdbx_strand_id
1 'polypeptide(L)'
;MGLKVTAARAVSAVSTWGLKNVFHRPAANFPGKVALYVDPQLIAHLRGKLGRGSVCIVGTNGKTTVTNLLADVLERAGQRVVCNRTGANLDSGVSTALLHAGAADWGIFESDELWLAKILPQLQADYVLLLNLFRDQLDRCGEIDRIQDSIVGALGSSPKTVLVYNADDPLCASIADRAAQLPGREHTRSIAFGVSESMGLAQNTVTDATMCQRC
;
A
#
# COMPACT_ATOMS: atom_id res chain seq x y z
N MET A 1 11.95 -22.83 4.50
CA MET A 1 10.85 -22.08 5.13
C MET A 1 11.10 -22.11 6.64
N GLY A 2 11.24 -20.96 7.30
CA GLY A 2 11.61 -20.91 8.72
C GLY A 2 10.49 -21.42 9.63
N LEU A 3 10.85 -21.99 10.78
CA LEU A 3 9.93 -22.54 11.79
C LEU A 3 8.83 -21.54 12.19
N LYS A 4 9.18 -20.25 12.30
CA LYS A 4 8.24 -19.16 12.61
C LYS A 4 7.15 -18.99 11.54
N VAL A 5 7.50 -19.05 10.25
CA VAL A 5 6.52 -18.95 9.15
C VAL A 5 5.56 -20.14 9.15
N THR A 6 6.07 -21.34 9.45
CA THR A 6 5.23 -22.54 9.57
C THR A 6 4.24 -22.43 10.74
N ALA A 7 4.73 -21.99 11.89
CA ALA A 7 3.88 -21.73 13.06
C ALA A 7 2.83 -20.62 12.78
N ALA A 8 3.25 -19.50 12.17
CA ALA A 8 2.36 -18.42 11.80
C ALA A 8 1.24 -18.87 10.83
N ARG A 9 1.57 -19.76 9.86
CA ARG A 9 0.58 -20.38 8.96
C ARG A 9 -0.40 -21.25 9.70
N ALA A 10 0.07 -22.12 10.60
CA ALA A 10 -0.79 -23.00 11.35
C ALA A 10 -1.78 -22.22 12.21
N VAL A 11 -1.31 -21.21 12.94
CA VAL A 11 -2.15 -20.33 13.77
C VAL A 11 -3.13 -19.53 12.93
N SER A 12 -2.71 -19.01 11.78
CA SER A 12 -3.58 -18.32 10.83
C SER A 12 -4.68 -19.25 10.29
N ALA A 13 -4.35 -20.49 9.95
CA ALA A 13 -5.31 -21.47 9.44
C ALA A 13 -6.37 -21.81 10.49
N VAL A 14 -5.96 -22.07 11.74
CA VAL A 14 -6.89 -22.32 12.87
C VAL A 14 -7.78 -21.11 13.12
N SER A 15 -7.20 -19.91 13.12
CA SER A 15 -7.97 -18.66 13.31
C SER A 15 -8.99 -18.44 12.20
N THR A 16 -8.60 -18.71 10.94
CA THR A 16 -9.50 -18.60 9.77
C THR A 16 -10.63 -19.60 9.87
N TRP A 17 -10.34 -20.84 10.22
CA TRP A 17 -11.34 -21.90 10.41
C TRP A 17 -12.33 -21.54 11.52
N GLY A 18 -11.85 -21.10 12.67
CA GLY A 18 -12.69 -20.69 13.80
C GLY A 18 -13.59 -19.53 13.46
N LEU A 19 -13.06 -18.47 12.79
CA LEU A 19 -13.87 -17.32 12.37
C LEU A 19 -14.98 -17.71 11.38
N LYS A 20 -14.66 -18.55 10.40
CA LYS A 20 -15.62 -18.94 9.36
C LYS A 20 -16.69 -19.92 9.89
N ASN A 21 -16.26 -20.94 10.65
CA ASN A 21 -17.14 -22.07 11.01
C ASN A 21 -17.83 -21.91 12.38
N VAL A 22 -17.23 -21.16 13.32
CA VAL A 22 -17.80 -20.96 14.66
C VAL A 22 -18.46 -19.59 14.77
N PHE A 23 -17.79 -18.53 14.30
CA PHE A 23 -18.25 -17.15 14.46
C PHE A 23 -18.97 -16.58 13.23
N HIS A 24 -18.95 -17.26 12.08
CA HIS A 24 -19.56 -16.84 10.82
C HIS A 24 -19.16 -15.41 10.41
N ARG A 25 -17.90 -15.00 10.69
CA ARG A 25 -17.36 -13.68 10.41
C ARG A 25 -16.28 -13.73 9.32
N PRO A 26 -16.14 -12.66 8.50
CA PRO A 26 -15.07 -12.58 7.51
C PRO A 26 -13.69 -12.54 8.18
N ALA A 27 -12.75 -13.32 7.63
CA ALA A 27 -11.39 -13.49 8.17
C ALA A 27 -10.37 -12.56 7.48
N ALA A 28 -10.71 -11.27 7.27
CA ALA A 28 -9.88 -10.36 6.49
C ALA A 28 -8.58 -9.94 7.19
N ASN A 29 -8.66 -9.56 8.46
CA ASN A 29 -7.50 -9.01 9.21
C ASN A 29 -7.03 -9.91 10.34
N PHE A 30 -7.94 -10.60 11.01
CA PHE A 30 -7.64 -11.32 12.25
C PHE A 30 -6.59 -12.42 12.09
N PRO A 31 -6.63 -13.28 11.05
CA PRO A 31 -5.62 -14.31 10.87
C PRO A 31 -4.20 -13.75 10.69
N GLY A 32 -4.08 -12.66 9.94
CA GLY A 32 -2.80 -11.96 9.77
C GLY A 32 -2.33 -11.31 11.06
N LYS A 33 -3.24 -10.72 11.84
CA LYS A 33 -2.90 -10.10 13.13
C LYS A 33 -2.31 -11.15 14.09
N VAL A 34 -2.93 -12.32 14.22
CA VAL A 34 -2.44 -13.39 15.08
C VAL A 34 -1.11 -13.96 14.55
N ALA A 35 -0.97 -14.09 13.23
CA ALA A 35 0.26 -14.56 12.62
C ALA A 35 1.43 -13.58 12.83
N LEU A 36 1.19 -12.27 12.82
CA LEU A 36 2.20 -11.25 13.11
C LEU A 36 2.69 -11.26 14.57
N TYR A 37 1.89 -11.73 15.52
CA TYR A 37 2.38 -11.96 16.89
C TYR A 37 3.40 -13.09 16.95
N VAL A 38 3.26 -14.12 16.09
CA VAL A 38 4.20 -15.23 16.00
C VAL A 38 5.44 -14.86 15.19
N ASP A 39 5.24 -14.11 14.11
CA ASP A 39 6.31 -13.67 13.24
C ASP A 39 6.10 -12.19 12.82
N PRO A 40 6.70 -11.24 13.57
CA PRO A 40 6.60 -9.81 13.25
C PRO A 40 7.18 -9.42 11.88
N GLN A 41 8.03 -10.24 11.27
CA GLN A 41 8.62 -10.05 9.94
C GLN A 41 7.95 -10.91 8.85
N LEU A 42 6.71 -11.31 9.08
CA LEU A 42 6.00 -12.25 8.22
C LEU A 42 5.90 -11.77 6.77
N ILE A 43 5.66 -10.47 6.53
CA ILE A 43 5.60 -9.90 5.19
C ILE A 43 6.95 -10.08 4.47
N ALA A 44 8.06 -9.77 5.15
CA ALA A 44 9.40 -9.94 4.59
C ALA A 44 9.70 -11.41 4.24
N HIS A 45 9.27 -12.34 5.08
CA HIS A 45 9.46 -13.78 4.84
C HIS A 45 8.58 -14.32 3.70
N LEU A 46 7.43 -13.68 3.44
CA LEU A 46 6.49 -14.14 2.42
C LEU A 46 6.60 -13.41 1.07
N ARG A 47 7.25 -12.25 1.02
CA ARG A 47 7.39 -11.47 -0.22
C ARG A 47 8.02 -12.25 -1.38
N GLY A 48 8.89 -13.20 -1.09
CA GLY A 48 9.51 -14.06 -2.10
C GLY A 48 8.54 -14.95 -2.89
N LYS A 49 7.23 -14.96 -2.53
CA LYS A 49 6.19 -15.62 -3.34
C LYS A 49 5.82 -14.81 -4.60
N LEU A 50 6.19 -13.52 -4.65
CA LEU A 50 5.85 -12.59 -5.73
C LEU A 50 6.98 -12.60 -6.73
N GLY A 51 6.74 -13.24 -7.89
CA GLY A 51 7.81 -13.54 -8.86
C GLY A 51 8.19 -12.38 -9.77
N ARG A 52 7.28 -11.43 -10.01
CA ARG A 52 7.50 -10.28 -10.92
C ARG A 52 7.57 -8.95 -10.18
N GLY A 53 6.75 -8.77 -9.15
CA GLY A 53 6.76 -7.53 -8.40
C GLY A 53 5.55 -7.31 -7.52
N SER A 54 5.51 -6.12 -6.91
CA SER A 54 4.42 -5.70 -6.03
C SER A 54 4.16 -4.21 -6.09
N VAL A 55 2.90 -3.85 -5.83
CA VAL A 55 2.41 -2.47 -5.79
C VAL A 55 1.68 -2.25 -4.48
N CYS A 56 2.02 -1.18 -3.76
CA CYS A 56 1.24 -0.65 -2.65
C CYS A 56 0.42 0.54 -3.13
N ILE A 57 -0.88 0.52 -2.94
CA ILE A 57 -1.80 1.61 -3.29
C ILE A 57 -2.16 2.36 -2.01
N VAL A 58 -1.87 3.65 -1.98
CA VAL A 58 -2.13 4.57 -0.85
C VAL A 58 -2.88 5.81 -1.32
N GLY A 59 -3.57 6.44 -0.39
CA GLY A 59 -4.32 7.67 -0.64
C GLY A 59 -5.61 7.70 0.16
N THR A 60 -6.17 8.87 0.39
CA THR A 60 -7.38 9.01 1.20
C THR A 60 -8.58 8.31 0.54
N ASN A 61 -8.78 8.52 -0.75
CA ASN A 61 -9.92 8.00 -1.50
C ASN A 61 -9.50 7.12 -2.69
N GLY A 62 -10.37 6.15 -3.03
CA GLY A 62 -10.21 5.34 -4.24
C GLY A 62 -9.29 4.12 -4.10
N LYS A 63 -8.62 3.92 -2.97
CA LYS A 63 -7.68 2.82 -2.73
C LYS A 63 -8.23 1.45 -3.15
N THR A 64 -9.34 1.04 -2.57
CA THR A 64 -9.96 -0.28 -2.82
C THR A 64 -10.38 -0.44 -4.29
N THR A 65 -10.92 0.62 -4.89
CA THR A 65 -11.35 0.60 -6.30
C THR A 65 -10.15 0.39 -7.22
N VAL A 66 -9.08 1.18 -7.05
CA VAL A 66 -7.88 1.10 -7.88
C VAL A 66 -7.13 -0.22 -7.66
N THR A 67 -7.06 -0.68 -6.40
CA THR A 67 -6.46 -1.98 -6.05
C THR A 67 -7.16 -3.13 -6.77
N ASN A 68 -8.50 -3.18 -6.70
CA ASN A 68 -9.27 -4.22 -7.36
C ASN A 68 -9.19 -4.11 -8.88
N LEU A 69 -9.26 -2.90 -9.45
CA LEU A 69 -9.15 -2.67 -10.88
C LEU A 69 -7.79 -3.17 -11.42
N LEU A 70 -6.70 -2.79 -10.76
CA LEU A 70 -5.35 -3.20 -11.17
C LEU A 70 -5.18 -4.73 -11.07
N ALA A 71 -5.68 -5.33 -9.98
CA ALA A 71 -5.66 -6.78 -9.83
C ALA A 71 -6.45 -7.48 -10.95
N ASP A 72 -7.66 -7.00 -11.28
CA ASP A 72 -8.51 -7.58 -12.32
C ASP A 72 -7.88 -7.45 -13.73
N VAL A 73 -7.24 -6.31 -14.01
CA VAL A 73 -6.52 -6.10 -15.28
C VAL A 73 -5.37 -7.11 -15.42
N LEU A 74 -4.57 -7.29 -14.38
CA LEU A 74 -3.45 -8.23 -14.40
C LEU A 74 -3.93 -9.68 -14.48
N GLU A 75 -5.00 -10.06 -13.78
CA GLU A 75 -5.60 -11.39 -13.86
C GLU A 75 -6.13 -11.69 -15.27
N ARG A 76 -6.81 -10.71 -15.89
CA ARG A 76 -7.26 -10.83 -17.29
C ARG A 76 -6.10 -10.93 -18.29
N ALA A 77 -4.95 -10.36 -17.95
CA ALA A 77 -3.71 -10.53 -18.71
C ALA A 77 -2.99 -11.85 -18.42
N GLY A 78 -3.64 -12.78 -17.70
CA GLY A 78 -3.10 -14.11 -17.40
C GLY A 78 -2.08 -14.15 -16.26
N GLN A 79 -1.96 -13.09 -15.46
CA GLN A 79 -1.05 -13.06 -14.31
C GLN A 79 -1.73 -13.63 -13.06
N ARG A 80 -0.97 -14.33 -12.23
CA ARG A 80 -1.42 -14.75 -10.90
C ARG A 80 -1.22 -13.61 -9.93
N VAL A 81 -2.30 -13.13 -9.32
CA VAL A 81 -2.29 -11.94 -8.44
C VAL A 81 -2.64 -12.32 -7.01
N VAL A 82 -1.90 -11.75 -6.06
CA VAL A 82 -2.27 -11.71 -4.64
C VAL A 82 -2.75 -10.30 -4.32
N CYS A 83 -3.94 -10.19 -3.72
CA CYS A 83 -4.55 -8.91 -3.44
C CYS A 83 -5.35 -8.97 -2.12
N ASN A 84 -5.34 -7.90 -1.34
CA ASN A 84 -6.19 -7.72 -0.15
C ASN A 84 -7.53 -7.06 -0.52
N ARG A 85 -8.29 -7.69 -1.44
CA ARG A 85 -9.52 -7.18 -2.11
C ARG A 85 -10.59 -6.60 -1.19
N THR A 86 -10.61 -6.98 0.08
CA THR A 86 -11.65 -6.57 1.05
C THR A 86 -11.36 -5.22 1.72
N GLY A 87 -10.38 -4.46 1.25
CA GLY A 87 -9.99 -3.18 1.85
C GLY A 87 -9.28 -3.33 3.21
N ALA A 88 -8.72 -4.50 3.48
CA ALA A 88 -7.95 -4.78 4.69
C ALA A 88 -6.54 -4.14 4.56
N ASN A 89 -6.46 -2.83 4.77
CA ASN A 89 -5.33 -1.96 4.41
C ASN A 89 -4.23 -1.84 5.49
N LEU A 90 -4.29 -2.66 6.53
CA LEU A 90 -3.26 -2.76 7.56
C LEU A 90 -2.24 -3.86 7.22
N ASP A 91 -1.13 -3.90 7.94
CA ASP A 91 -0.12 -4.97 7.84
C ASP A 91 -0.72 -6.38 8.03
N SER A 92 -1.72 -6.50 8.89
CA SER A 92 -2.47 -7.74 9.11
C SER A 92 -3.26 -8.21 7.88
N GLY A 93 -3.83 -7.26 7.10
CA GLY A 93 -4.53 -7.56 5.85
C GLY A 93 -3.57 -8.05 4.76
N VAL A 94 -2.45 -7.35 4.57
CA VAL A 94 -1.38 -7.75 3.65
C VAL A 94 -0.82 -9.12 4.04
N SER A 95 -0.57 -9.34 5.34
CA SER A 95 -0.10 -10.63 5.87
C SER A 95 -1.11 -11.75 5.61
N THR A 96 -2.41 -11.49 5.82
CA THR A 96 -3.47 -12.46 5.54
C THR A 96 -3.48 -12.85 4.06
N ALA A 97 -3.43 -11.88 3.16
CA ALA A 97 -3.40 -12.12 1.72
C ALA A 97 -2.18 -12.97 1.32
N LEU A 98 -0.98 -12.62 1.79
CA LEU A 98 0.25 -13.36 1.51
C LEU A 98 0.24 -14.78 2.12
N LEU A 99 -0.35 -14.98 3.31
CA LEU A 99 -0.43 -16.30 3.94
C LEU A 99 -1.27 -17.27 3.12
N HIS A 100 -2.43 -16.82 2.65
CA HIS A 100 -3.36 -17.65 1.89
C HIS A 100 -2.95 -17.86 0.42
N ALA A 101 -2.04 -17.04 -0.08
CA ALA A 101 -1.56 -17.14 -1.44
C ALA A 101 -0.55 -18.28 -1.63
N GLY A 102 -0.59 -18.89 -2.81
CA GLY A 102 0.51 -19.68 -3.38
C GLY A 102 1.61 -18.78 -3.94
N ALA A 103 2.42 -19.31 -4.86
CA ALA A 103 3.31 -18.50 -5.70
C ALA A 103 2.46 -17.66 -6.67
N ALA A 104 2.78 -16.38 -6.78
CA ALA A 104 2.08 -15.43 -7.62
C ALA A 104 3.08 -14.62 -8.46
N ASP A 105 2.57 -14.00 -9.51
CA ASP A 105 3.38 -13.13 -10.35
C ASP A 105 3.41 -11.72 -9.74
N TRP A 106 2.27 -11.22 -9.30
CA TRP A 106 2.14 -9.89 -8.73
C TRP A 106 1.46 -9.86 -7.36
N GLY A 107 1.91 -8.93 -6.50
CA GLY A 107 1.22 -8.53 -5.27
C GLY A 107 0.64 -7.14 -5.41
N ILE A 108 -0.69 -7.00 -5.25
CA ILE A 108 -1.39 -5.70 -5.33
C ILE A 108 -2.06 -5.45 -4.00
N PHE A 109 -1.54 -4.48 -3.25
CA PHE A 109 -1.95 -4.27 -1.88
C PHE A 109 -2.44 -2.85 -1.64
N GLU A 110 -3.65 -2.74 -1.12
CA GLU A 110 -4.11 -1.51 -0.49
C GLU A 110 -3.38 -1.33 0.86
N SER A 111 -2.92 -0.12 1.13
CA SER A 111 -2.29 0.26 2.39
C SER A 111 -2.87 1.57 2.91
N ASP A 112 -3.13 1.61 4.21
CA ASP A 112 -3.34 2.86 4.93
C ASP A 112 -2.06 3.69 4.93
N GLU A 113 -2.19 5.00 4.88
CA GLU A 113 -1.09 5.97 4.73
C GLU A 113 -0.07 5.87 5.88
N LEU A 114 -0.55 5.70 7.10
CA LEU A 114 0.32 5.57 8.29
C LEU A 114 0.89 4.16 8.44
N TRP A 115 0.17 3.14 7.92
CA TRP A 115 0.63 1.75 7.97
C TRP A 115 1.63 1.41 6.87
N LEU A 116 1.73 2.24 5.83
CA LEU A 116 2.77 2.08 4.81
C LEU A 116 4.17 2.01 5.41
N ALA A 117 4.43 2.79 6.47
CA ALA A 117 5.70 2.79 7.20
C ALA A 117 6.06 1.44 7.85
N LYS A 118 5.08 0.55 8.08
CA LYS A 118 5.30 -0.81 8.58
C LYS A 118 5.33 -1.86 7.47
N ILE A 119 4.58 -1.63 6.40
CA ILE A 119 4.43 -2.58 5.29
C ILE A 119 5.61 -2.48 4.33
N LEU A 120 5.92 -1.26 3.87
CA LEU A 120 6.91 -1.03 2.81
C LEU A 120 8.32 -1.52 3.14
N PRO A 121 8.87 -1.31 4.37
CA PRO A 121 10.19 -1.81 4.72
C PRO A 121 10.31 -3.33 4.67
N GLN A 122 9.22 -4.05 4.92
CA GLN A 122 9.18 -5.52 4.88
C GLN A 122 8.91 -6.04 3.47
N LEU A 123 7.93 -5.46 2.78
CA LEU A 123 7.51 -5.88 1.45
C LEU A 123 8.54 -5.50 0.40
N GLN A 124 9.21 -4.35 0.56
CA GLN A 124 10.12 -3.77 -0.45
C GLN A 124 9.44 -3.73 -1.82
N ALA A 125 8.23 -3.16 -1.84
CA ALA A 125 7.41 -3.10 -3.04
C ALA A 125 8.15 -2.40 -4.18
N ASP A 126 7.92 -2.85 -5.42
CA ASP A 126 8.52 -2.24 -6.61
C ASP A 126 7.89 -0.86 -6.89
N TYR A 127 6.59 -0.71 -6.59
CA TYR A 127 5.86 0.52 -6.80
C TYR A 127 5.03 0.91 -5.58
N VAL A 128 4.97 2.21 -5.30
CA VAL A 128 3.94 2.84 -4.48
C VAL A 128 3.12 3.72 -5.40
N LEU A 129 1.80 3.48 -5.47
CA LEU A 129 0.85 4.30 -6.20
C LEU A 129 0.13 5.22 -5.22
N LEU A 130 0.43 6.51 -5.26
CA LEU A 130 -0.13 7.55 -4.41
C LEU A 130 -1.23 8.30 -5.16
N LEU A 131 -2.49 8.08 -4.74
CA LEU A 131 -3.67 8.54 -5.49
C LEU A 131 -4.04 9.99 -5.17
N ASN A 132 -4.20 10.29 -3.90
CA ASN A 132 -4.62 11.60 -3.41
C ASN A 132 -4.49 11.67 -1.89
N LEU A 133 -4.41 12.89 -1.35
CA LEU A 133 -4.45 13.15 0.08
C LEU A 133 -5.42 14.29 0.36
N PHE A 134 -6.47 14.01 1.13
CA PHE A 134 -7.45 14.99 1.57
C PHE A 134 -7.45 15.10 3.09
N ARG A 135 -7.76 16.31 3.57
CA ARG A 135 -8.08 16.50 5.00
C ARG A 135 -9.41 15.84 5.31
N ASP A 136 -9.45 15.02 6.32
CA ASP A 136 -10.73 14.56 6.85
C ASP A 136 -11.39 15.71 7.64
N GLN A 137 -12.74 15.77 7.66
CA GLN A 137 -13.51 16.86 8.28
C GLN A 137 -13.25 17.02 9.81
N LEU A 138 -12.56 16.05 10.42
CA LEU A 138 -12.17 16.04 11.83
C LEU A 138 -10.69 16.40 12.05
N ASP A 139 -10.05 17.00 11.05
CA ASP A 139 -8.60 17.21 11.04
C ASP A 139 -8.09 18.01 12.24
N ARG A 140 -7.18 17.42 12.98
CA ARG A 140 -6.34 18.11 13.96
C ARG A 140 -5.14 18.69 13.23
N CYS A 141 -4.80 19.95 13.50
CA CYS A 141 -3.60 20.59 12.95
C CYS A 141 -2.38 19.65 13.02
N GLY A 142 -1.76 19.39 11.85
CA GLY A 142 -0.57 18.54 11.74
C GLY A 142 -0.82 17.09 11.34
N GLU A 143 -2.05 16.65 11.10
CA GLU A 143 -2.32 15.26 10.66
C GLU A 143 -1.80 15.02 9.23
N ILE A 144 -2.00 15.96 8.32
CA ILE A 144 -1.49 15.92 6.94
C ILE A 144 0.04 15.84 6.92
N ASP A 145 0.71 16.68 7.73
CA ASP A 145 2.18 16.67 7.80
C ASP A 145 2.70 15.33 8.29
N ARG A 146 2.03 14.76 9.30
CA ARG A 146 2.35 13.42 9.83
C ARG A 146 2.16 12.33 8.78
N ILE A 147 1.10 12.40 7.96
CA ILE A 147 0.87 11.46 6.87
C ILE A 147 1.96 11.59 5.82
N GLN A 148 2.30 12.82 5.38
CA GLN A 148 3.38 13.06 4.44
C GLN A 148 4.71 12.53 4.98
N ASP A 149 5.06 12.83 6.24
CA ASP A 149 6.28 12.34 6.89
C ASP A 149 6.34 10.81 6.95
N SER A 150 5.21 10.16 7.23
CA SER A 150 5.08 8.71 7.25
C SER A 150 5.37 8.10 5.89
N ILE A 151 4.78 8.65 4.82
CA ILE A 151 4.98 8.16 3.44
C ILE A 151 6.43 8.39 2.99
N VAL A 152 6.97 9.60 3.22
CA VAL A 152 8.36 9.93 2.88
C VAL A 152 9.33 9.01 3.63
N GLY A 153 9.12 8.80 4.93
CA GLY A 153 9.93 7.88 5.74
C GLY A 153 9.85 6.43 5.26
N ALA A 154 8.67 5.97 4.86
CA ALA A 154 8.48 4.63 4.27
C ALA A 154 9.29 4.48 2.98
N LEU A 155 9.24 5.47 2.09
CA LEU A 155 10.00 5.48 0.83
C LEU A 155 11.52 5.50 1.10
N GLY A 156 11.97 6.20 2.14
CA GLY A 156 13.37 6.18 2.58
C GLY A 156 13.83 4.79 3.03
N SER A 157 12.95 4.01 3.65
CA SER A 157 13.22 2.63 4.08
C SER A 157 13.20 1.62 2.91
N SER A 158 12.74 2.02 1.74
CA SER A 158 12.67 1.19 0.53
C SER A 158 13.15 2.01 -0.69
N PRO A 159 14.45 2.32 -0.76
CA PRO A 159 14.97 3.32 -1.70
C PRO A 159 14.80 2.94 -3.17
N LYS A 160 14.63 1.66 -3.49
CA LYS A 160 14.42 1.18 -4.87
C LYS A 160 12.96 1.27 -5.33
N THR A 161 12.02 1.51 -4.42
CA THR A 161 10.59 1.61 -4.73
C THR A 161 10.32 2.83 -5.62
N VAL A 162 9.72 2.63 -6.77
CA VAL A 162 9.28 3.71 -7.66
C VAL A 162 7.98 4.30 -7.09
N LEU A 163 7.97 5.63 -6.91
CA LEU A 163 6.76 6.35 -6.56
C LEU A 163 6.00 6.75 -7.83
N VAL A 164 4.77 6.28 -7.97
CA VAL A 164 3.81 6.71 -8.99
C VAL A 164 2.80 7.60 -8.29
N TYR A 165 2.70 8.87 -8.65
CA TYR A 165 1.93 9.85 -7.87
C TYR A 165 1.04 10.74 -8.73
N ASN A 166 -0.05 11.18 -8.15
CA ASN A 166 -0.95 12.15 -8.75
C ASN A 166 -0.33 13.55 -8.70
N ALA A 167 0.03 14.09 -9.87
CA ALA A 167 0.62 15.42 -9.99
C ALA A 167 -0.41 16.56 -9.86
N ASP A 168 -1.71 16.25 -10.01
CA ASP A 168 -2.79 17.22 -9.81
C ASP A 168 -3.10 17.47 -8.33
N ASP A 169 -2.52 16.65 -7.44
CA ASP A 169 -2.64 16.80 -5.99
C ASP A 169 -1.35 17.43 -5.43
N PRO A 170 -1.39 18.66 -4.91
CA PRO A 170 -0.19 19.35 -4.39
C PRO A 170 0.49 18.61 -3.23
N LEU A 171 -0.27 17.87 -2.41
CA LEU A 171 0.28 17.09 -1.29
C LEU A 171 1.06 15.88 -1.80
N CYS A 172 0.53 15.20 -2.82
CA CYS A 172 1.23 14.11 -3.49
C CYS A 172 2.50 14.59 -4.21
N ALA A 173 2.44 15.74 -4.88
CA ALA A 173 3.59 16.36 -5.53
C ALA A 173 4.68 16.74 -4.50
N SER A 174 4.29 17.32 -3.36
CA SER A 174 5.22 17.63 -2.25
C SER A 174 5.92 16.37 -1.71
N ILE A 175 5.20 15.26 -1.58
CA ILE A 175 5.80 13.97 -1.17
C ILE A 175 6.83 13.51 -2.21
N ALA A 176 6.51 13.61 -3.50
CA ALA A 176 7.43 13.22 -4.57
C ALA A 176 8.73 14.04 -4.55
N ASP A 177 8.62 15.36 -4.37
CA ASP A 177 9.77 16.27 -4.25
C ASP A 177 10.65 15.93 -3.03
N ARG A 178 10.02 15.67 -1.89
CA ARG A 178 10.72 15.29 -0.65
C ARG A 178 11.39 13.92 -0.78
N ALA A 179 10.69 12.95 -1.39
CA ALA A 179 11.23 11.62 -1.61
C ALA A 179 12.43 11.61 -2.57
N ALA A 180 12.46 12.49 -3.57
CA ALA A 180 13.59 12.63 -4.48
C ALA A 180 14.89 13.13 -3.79
N GLN A 181 14.76 13.78 -2.64
CA GLN A 181 15.89 14.31 -1.86
C GLN A 181 16.41 13.32 -0.81
N LEU A 182 15.79 12.16 -0.66
CA LEU A 182 16.21 11.16 0.32
C LEU A 182 17.49 10.45 -0.10
N PRO A 183 18.43 10.22 0.85
CA PRO A 183 19.63 9.43 0.59
C PRO A 183 19.30 8.04 0.03
N GLY A 184 20.07 7.59 -0.95
CA GLY A 184 19.89 6.28 -1.60
C GLY A 184 18.79 6.24 -2.66
N ARG A 185 18.12 7.35 -2.94
CA ARG A 185 17.08 7.45 -3.98
C ARG A 185 17.50 8.28 -5.20
N GLU A 186 18.77 8.68 -5.28
CA GLU A 186 19.29 9.58 -6.32
C GLU A 186 19.06 9.08 -7.74
N HIS A 187 18.91 7.76 -7.91
CA HIS A 187 18.65 7.11 -9.21
C HIS A 187 17.25 6.53 -9.34
N THR A 188 16.40 6.70 -8.31
CA THR A 188 15.03 6.16 -8.33
C THR A 188 14.07 7.21 -8.88
N ARG A 189 13.51 6.93 -10.07
CA ARG A 189 12.54 7.84 -10.71
C ARG A 189 11.20 7.79 -9.98
N SER A 190 10.60 8.97 -9.78
CA SER A 190 9.16 9.11 -9.54
C SER A 190 8.44 9.29 -10.88
N ILE A 191 7.24 8.74 -11.00
CA ILE A 191 6.40 8.80 -12.21
C ILE A 191 5.15 9.60 -11.87
N ALA A 192 4.96 10.73 -12.52
CA ALA A 192 3.77 11.55 -12.37
C ALA A 192 2.65 11.06 -13.28
N PHE A 193 1.43 11.05 -12.77
CA PHE A 193 0.21 10.99 -13.59
C PHE A 193 -0.72 12.16 -13.23
N GLY A 194 -1.59 12.54 -14.15
CA GLY A 194 -2.51 13.65 -13.97
C GLY A 194 -3.21 14.00 -15.27
N VAL A 195 -4.03 15.03 -15.23
CA VAL A 195 -4.76 15.54 -16.40
C VAL A 195 -3.92 16.59 -17.09
N SER A 196 -3.69 16.43 -18.40
CA SER A 196 -2.93 17.40 -19.17
C SER A 196 -3.75 18.70 -19.37
N GLU A 197 -3.12 19.87 -19.20
CA GLU A 197 -3.72 21.18 -19.52
C GLU A 197 -4.21 21.25 -20.98
N SER A 198 -3.58 20.50 -21.90
CA SER A 198 -3.98 20.43 -23.30
C SER A 198 -5.39 19.85 -23.51
N MET A 199 -5.98 19.19 -22.52
CA MET A 199 -7.34 18.66 -22.60
C MET A 199 -8.43 19.71 -22.41
N GLY A 200 -8.09 20.95 -22.03
CA GLY A 200 -9.04 22.06 -21.86
C GLY A 200 -10.12 21.81 -20.81
N LEU A 201 -9.90 20.88 -19.89
CA LEU A 201 -10.82 20.61 -18.80
C LEU A 201 -10.73 21.72 -17.76
N ALA A 202 -11.87 22.03 -17.12
CA ALA A 202 -11.89 22.97 -16.01
C ALA A 202 -10.97 22.49 -14.88
N GLN A 203 -10.21 23.42 -14.28
CA GLN A 203 -9.39 23.10 -13.13
C GLN A 203 -10.27 22.53 -12.02
N ASN A 204 -9.80 21.44 -11.42
CA ASN A 204 -10.47 20.87 -10.27
C ASN A 204 -10.27 21.81 -9.07
N THR A 205 -11.37 22.44 -8.63
CA THR A 205 -11.37 23.37 -7.49
C THR A 205 -11.52 22.65 -6.14
N VAL A 206 -11.70 21.34 -6.14
CA VAL A 206 -11.83 20.53 -4.94
C VAL A 206 -10.45 19.96 -4.58
N THR A 207 -9.55 20.83 -4.11
CA THR A 207 -8.29 20.45 -3.51
C THR A 207 -8.19 21.08 -2.13
N ASP A 208 -7.76 20.31 -1.14
CA ASP A 208 -7.54 20.81 0.23
C ASP A 208 -6.32 21.74 0.34
N ALA A 209 -5.48 21.76 -0.67
CA ALA A 209 -4.36 22.66 -0.80
C ALA A 209 -4.50 23.49 -2.09
N THR A 210 -4.92 24.73 -1.96
CA THR A 210 -5.02 25.70 -3.06
C THR A 210 -3.72 26.45 -3.33
N MET A 211 -2.71 26.27 -2.49
CA MET A 211 -1.41 26.95 -2.58
C MET A 211 -0.26 25.93 -2.59
N CYS A 212 0.80 26.28 -3.29
CA CYS A 212 2.07 25.54 -3.24
C CYS A 212 2.59 25.52 -1.81
N GLN A 213 2.90 24.34 -1.28
CA GLN A 213 3.44 24.18 0.07
C GLN A 213 4.91 24.63 0.20
N ARG A 214 5.54 24.96 -0.91
CA ARG A 214 6.97 25.32 -1.00
C ARG A 214 7.21 26.82 -1.07
N CYS A 215 6.23 27.62 -1.46
CA CYS A 215 6.24 29.08 -1.59
C CYS A 215 4.95 29.73 -1.11
#